data_918e315f69ef7ad337842daacb6203b3
#
_entry.id   918e315f69ef7ad337842daacb6203b3
#
_cell.length_a   1.000
_cell.length_b   1.000
_cell.length_c   1.000
_cell.angle_alpha   90.00
_cell.angle_beta   90.00
_cell.angle_gamma   90.00
#
_symmetry.space_group_name_H-M   'P 1'
#
loop_
_entity.id
_entity.type
_entity.pdbx_description
1 polymer ?
#
loop_
_entity_poly.entity_id
_entity_poly.type
_entity_poly.pdbx_seq_one_letter_code
_entity_poly.pdbx_strand_id
1 'polypeptide(L)'
;MTHPIDFDEVAVEDVSRSFGRRRAVSHITFEAHPGAILGLLGPNGAGKSTMLAVLATLMRPTSGRVRFGQIDPVEHASALRARIGVLGHDLFLYPELTARENLTFFAGLYALRDPSAAAQRALDRAVLAGRGDDPVGSFSRGMRQRVALERALIHDPRLVLLDEPFTGLDDASAAALVARLQQLREGGAIVVLATHDLDLAEGLLDEAVFLRDGRIVEALRRPEGLRAAYRSVMSRPRD
;
A
#
# COMPACT_ATOMS: atom_id res chain seq x y z
N MET A 1 8.29 -0.84 -28.37
CA MET A 1 7.69 -0.51 -27.05
C MET A 1 7.23 -1.82 -26.47
N THR A 2 7.88 -2.32 -25.44
CA THR A 2 7.40 -3.45 -24.65
C THR A 2 6.05 -3.06 -24.08
N HIS A 3 4.99 -3.85 -24.37
CA HIS A 3 3.70 -3.65 -23.73
C HIS A 3 3.91 -3.65 -22.20
N PRO A 4 3.29 -2.72 -21.48
CA PRO A 4 3.42 -2.73 -20.03
C PRO A 4 2.90 -4.08 -19.52
N ILE A 5 3.71 -4.74 -18.70
CA ILE A 5 3.28 -5.93 -17.96
C ILE A 5 2.04 -5.53 -17.15
N ASP A 6 0.99 -6.34 -17.24
CA ASP A 6 -0.23 -6.16 -16.48
C ASP A 6 -0.66 -7.49 -15.85
N PHE A 7 -1.38 -7.42 -14.74
CA PHE A 7 -1.88 -8.57 -14.00
C PHE A 7 -3.23 -8.22 -13.36
N ASP A 8 -4.07 -9.21 -13.25
CA ASP A 8 -5.44 -9.12 -12.74
C ASP A 8 -5.61 -9.82 -11.38
N GLU A 9 -4.53 -10.30 -10.80
CA GLU A 9 -4.54 -10.99 -9.53
C GLU A 9 -3.16 -10.91 -8.86
N VAL A 10 -3.15 -10.81 -7.54
CA VAL A 10 -1.97 -11.05 -6.70
C VAL A 10 -2.30 -12.17 -5.73
N ALA A 11 -1.68 -13.33 -5.91
CA ALA A 11 -1.89 -14.50 -5.06
C ALA A 11 -0.66 -14.76 -4.17
N VAL A 12 -0.89 -14.86 -2.87
CA VAL A 12 0.08 -15.24 -1.85
C VAL A 12 -0.14 -16.70 -1.50
N GLU A 13 0.85 -17.57 -1.79
CA GLU A 13 0.74 -19.01 -1.64
C GLU A 13 1.74 -19.52 -0.61
N ASP A 14 1.24 -19.88 0.56
CA ASP A 14 2.00 -20.48 1.67
C ASP A 14 3.27 -19.70 2.05
N VAL A 15 3.20 -18.38 2.00
CA VAL A 15 4.35 -17.50 2.24
C VAL A 15 4.77 -17.52 3.69
N SER A 16 6.06 -17.79 3.91
CA SER A 16 6.72 -17.60 5.21
C SER A 16 7.96 -16.72 5.05
N ARG A 17 8.25 -15.90 6.07
CA ARG A 17 9.48 -15.09 6.13
C ARG A 17 10.07 -15.14 7.53
N SER A 18 11.34 -15.51 7.62
CA SER A 18 12.11 -15.55 8.86
C SER A 18 13.31 -14.60 8.81
N PHE A 19 13.65 -14.03 9.96
CA PHE A 19 14.84 -13.24 10.22
C PHE A 19 15.65 -13.95 11.32
N GLY A 20 16.65 -14.71 10.91
CA GLY A 20 17.35 -15.63 11.81
C GLY A 20 16.36 -16.63 12.43
N ARG A 21 16.26 -16.64 13.76
CA ARG A 21 15.34 -17.53 14.49
C ARG A 21 13.91 -17.00 14.61
N ARG A 22 13.68 -15.70 14.33
CA ARG A 22 12.35 -15.07 14.43
C ARG A 22 11.59 -15.24 13.11
N ARG A 23 10.44 -15.90 13.17
CA ARG A 23 9.51 -15.99 12.05
C ARG A 23 8.58 -14.77 12.10
N ALA A 24 8.65 -13.90 11.09
CA ALA A 24 7.84 -12.67 11.02
C ALA A 24 6.47 -12.95 10.38
N VAL A 25 6.40 -13.83 9.37
CA VAL A 25 5.16 -14.35 8.79
C VAL A 25 5.31 -15.85 8.53
N SER A 26 4.22 -16.59 8.64
CA SER A 26 4.21 -18.05 8.63
C SER A 26 2.96 -18.60 7.94
N HIS A 27 3.15 -19.29 6.82
CA HIS A 27 2.09 -19.98 6.08
C HIS A 27 0.93 -19.03 5.71
N ILE A 28 1.25 -17.85 5.17
CA ILE A 28 0.27 -16.86 4.74
C ILE A 28 -0.23 -17.22 3.36
N THR A 29 -1.55 -17.33 3.21
CA THR A 29 -2.23 -17.56 1.94
C THR A 29 -3.45 -16.63 1.83
N PHE A 30 -3.49 -15.80 0.80
CA PHE A 30 -4.64 -14.96 0.41
C PHE A 30 -4.49 -14.47 -1.03
N GLU A 31 -5.55 -13.92 -1.57
CA GLU A 31 -5.58 -13.31 -2.90
C GLU A 31 -6.03 -11.85 -2.79
N ALA A 32 -5.56 -11.01 -3.71
CA ALA A 32 -6.01 -9.63 -3.85
C ALA A 32 -6.37 -9.37 -5.32
N HIS A 33 -7.52 -8.73 -5.53
CA HIS A 33 -8.16 -8.60 -6.83
C HIS A 33 -8.30 -7.14 -7.28
N PRO A 34 -8.40 -6.87 -8.59
CA PRO A 34 -8.67 -5.54 -9.13
C PRO A 34 -10.00 -4.98 -8.63
N GLY A 35 -10.02 -3.69 -8.39
CA GLY A 35 -11.23 -3.01 -7.93
C GLY A 35 -11.64 -3.39 -6.51
N ALA A 36 -10.71 -3.91 -5.70
CA ALA A 36 -10.91 -4.25 -4.31
C ALA A 36 -9.82 -3.67 -3.41
N ILE A 37 -10.20 -3.33 -2.18
CA ILE A 37 -9.30 -2.92 -1.10
C ILE A 37 -9.23 -4.05 -0.08
N LEU A 38 -8.08 -4.71 0.02
CA LEU A 38 -7.80 -5.74 1.01
C LEU A 38 -7.09 -5.12 2.20
N GLY A 39 -7.66 -5.26 3.39
CA GLY A 39 -7.05 -4.84 4.65
C GLY A 39 -6.23 -5.96 5.30
N LEU A 40 -4.95 -5.69 5.58
CA LEU A 40 -4.14 -6.50 6.49
C LEU A 40 -4.24 -5.90 7.88
N LEU A 41 -5.00 -6.54 8.76
CA LEU A 41 -5.35 -6.02 10.08
C LEU A 41 -4.65 -6.82 11.17
N GLY A 42 -4.21 -6.17 12.23
CA GLY A 42 -3.55 -6.84 13.33
C GLY A 42 -2.73 -5.89 14.19
N PRO A 43 -2.30 -6.34 15.38
CA PRO A 43 -1.49 -5.53 16.27
C PRO A 43 -0.10 -5.23 15.68
N ASN A 44 0.63 -4.33 16.33
CA ASN A 44 2.02 -4.07 15.98
C ASN A 44 2.84 -5.36 16.14
N GLY A 45 3.72 -5.63 15.17
CA GLY A 45 4.51 -6.84 15.13
C GLY A 45 3.79 -8.09 14.59
N ALA A 46 2.52 -8.00 14.16
CA ALA A 46 1.77 -9.13 13.58
C ALA A 46 2.30 -9.62 12.22
N GLY A 47 3.22 -8.87 11.57
CA GLY A 47 3.80 -9.26 10.29
C GLY A 47 3.30 -8.44 9.09
N LYS A 48 2.41 -7.45 9.29
CA LYS A 48 1.79 -6.64 8.22
C LYS A 48 2.83 -6.00 7.29
N SER A 49 3.74 -5.18 7.82
CA SER A 49 4.79 -4.51 7.03
C SER A 49 5.75 -5.51 6.35
N THR A 50 6.02 -6.66 6.98
CA THR A 50 6.81 -7.73 6.36
C THR A 50 6.07 -8.31 5.15
N MET A 51 4.76 -8.52 5.26
CA MET A 51 3.95 -9.01 4.14
C MET A 51 3.90 -7.99 3.01
N LEU A 52 3.70 -6.69 3.32
CA LEU A 52 3.76 -5.63 2.31
C LEU A 52 5.13 -5.57 1.61
N ALA A 53 6.25 -5.74 2.35
CA ALA A 53 7.58 -5.75 1.75
C ALA A 53 7.80 -6.97 0.81
N VAL A 54 7.17 -8.12 1.11
CA VAL A 54 7.17 -9.29 0.23
C VAL A 54 6.34 -9.01 -1.03
N LEU A 55 5.14 -8.45 -0.89
CA LEU A 55 4.28 -8.04 -2.02
C LEU A 55 4.94 -6.98 -2.91
N ALA A 56 5.68 -6.04 -2.30
CA ALA A 56 6.45 -5.02 -3.01
C ALA A 56 7.69 -5.57 -3.74
N THR A 57 7.95 -6.88 -3.66
CA THR A 57 9.18 -7.51 -4.15
C THR A 57 10.49 -6.97 -3.55
N LEU A 58 10.39 -6.20 -2.46
CA LEU A 58 11.54 -5.70 -1.71
C LEU A 58 12.19 -6.80 -0.85
N MET A 59 11.43 -7.86 -0.58
CA MET A 59 11.86 -8.96 0.25
C MET A 59 11.40 -10.30 -0.35
N ARG A 60 12.34 -11.23 -0.51
CA ARG A 60 11.98 -12.59 -0.92
C ARG A 60 11.41 -13.38 0.26
N PRO A 61 10.36 -14.20 0.09
CA PRO A 61 9.91 -15.13 1.12
C PRO A 61 11.00 -16.17 1.42
N THR A 62 10.98 -16.74 2.61
CA THR A 62 11.84 -17.87 2.99
C THR A 62 11.28 -19.19 2.39
N SER A 63 9.95 -19.31 2.33
CA SER A 63 9.22 -20.38 1.66
C SER A 63 7.90 -19.86 1.11
N GLY A 64 7.27 -20.62 0.22
CA GLY A 64 6.09 -20.18 -0.53
C GLY A 64 6.44 -19.19 -1.63
N ARG A 65 5.43 -18.60 -2.24
CA ARG A 65 5.61 -17.64 -3.36
C ARG A 65 4.48 -16.62 -3.44
N VAL A 66 4.78 -15.51 -4.12
CA VAL A 66 3.76 -14.53 -4.57
C VAL A 66 3.68 -14.62 -6.08
N ARG A 67 2.47 -14.72 -6.61
CA ARG A 67 2.20 -14.65 -8.05
C ARG A 67 1.52 -13.32 -8.39
N PHE A 68 1.83 -12.79 -9.54
CA PHE A 68 1.23 -11.59 -10.13
C PHE A 68 0.61 -11.99 -11.47
N GLY A 69 -0.61 -12.53 -11.43
CA GLY A 69 -1.21 -13.20 -12.59
C GLY A 69 -0.28 -14.32 -13.11
N GLN A 70 0.10 -14.22 -14.38
CA GLN A 70 1.02 -15.15 -15.04
C GLN A 70 2.48 -14.64 -15.13
N ILE A 71 2.79 -13.52 -14.45
CA ILE A 71 4.11 -12.89 -14.51
C ILE A 71 5.08 -13.59 -13.56
N ASP A 72 6.24 -14.02 -14.07
CA ASP A 72 7.35 -14.47 -13.24
C ASP A 72 8.02 -13.26 -12.57
N PRO A 73 7.96 -13.15 -11.22
CA PRO A 73 8.51 -11.99 -10.52
C PRO A 73 10.04 -11.94 -10.50
N VAL A 74 10.74 -13.02 -10.87
CA VAL A 74 12.21 -13.06 -10.97
C VAL A 74 12.63 -12.60 -12.36
N GLU A 75 12.03 -13.17 -13.40
CA GLU A 75 12.36 -12.86 -14.81
C GLU A 75 11.98 -11.42 -15.17
N HIS A 76 10.82 -10.95 -14.69
CA HIS A 76 10.28 -9.64 -15.01
C HIS A 76 10.35 -8.63 -13.85
N ALA A 77 11.29 -8.78 -12.93
CA ALA A 77 11.36 -8.03 -11.68
C ALA A 77 11.30 -6.49 -11.85
N SER A 78 11.99 -5.94 -12.85
CA SER A 78 12.02 -4.48 -13.07
C SER A 78 10.67 -3.98 -13.59
N ALA A 79 10.10 -4.66 -14.58
CA ALA A 79 8.82 -4.30 -15.19
C ALA A 79 7.66 -4.46 -14.18
N LEU A 80 7.73 -5.51 -13.33
CA LEU A 80 6.77 -5.71 -12.26
C LEU A 80 6.83 -4.58 -11.22
N ARG A 81 8.04 -4.19 -10.76
CA ARG A 81 8.19 -3.06 -9.82
C ARG A 81 7.67 -1.74 -10.38
N ALA A 82 7.76 -1.53 -11.68
CA ALA A 82 7.16 -0.36 -12.34
C ALA A 82 5.62 -0.36 -12.32
N ARG A 83 4.98 -1.45 -11.89
CA ARG A 83 3.52 -1.57 -11.71
C ARG A 83 3.10 -1.60 -10.25
N ILE A 84 4.03 -1.39 -9.31
CA ILE A 84 3.77 -1.42 -7.86
C ILE A 84 4.04 -0.04 -7.28
N GLY A 85 3.04 0.55 -6.64
CA GLY A 85 3.15 1.77 -5.84
C GLY A 85 3.23 1.42 -4.36
N VAL A 86 4.19 2.01 -3.64
CA VAL A 86 4.39 1.74 -2.21
C VAL A 86 4.39 3.03 -1.41
N LEU A 87 3.50 3.12 -0.43
CA LEU A 87 3.55 4.10 0.64
C LEU A 87 3.88 3.34 1.94
N GLY A 88 5.12 3.44 2.37
CA GLY A 88 5.62 2.84 3.60
C GLY A 88 5.59 3.80 4.78
N HIS A 89 6.15 3.35 5.91
CA HIS A 89 6.34 4.20 7.09
C HIS A 89 7.24 5.41 6.77
N ASP A 90 8.32 5.19 6.01
CA ASP A 90 9.15 6.25 5.45
C ASP A 90 8.49 6.80 4.19
N LEU A 91 8.31 8.11 4.14
CA LEU A 91 7.60 8.78 3.05
C LEU A 91 8.46 8.91 1.78
N PHE A 92 9.79 8.72 1.88
CA PHE A 92 10.75 8.86 0.79
C PHE A 92 10.61 10.19 0.05
N LEU A 93 10.44 11.28 0.79
CA LEU A 93 10.45 12.64 0.28
C LEU A 93 11.74 13.32 0.68
N TYR A 94 12.26 14.17 -0.19
CA TYR A 94 13.42 15.02 0.06
C TYR A 94 12.92 16.32 0.71
N PRO A 95 13.16 16.55 2.02
CA PRO A 95 12.58 17.68 2.74
C PRO A 95 13.04 19.05 2.23
N GLU A 96 14.25 19.11 1.64
CA GLU A 96 14.85 20.32 1.08
C GLU A 96 14.25 20.70 -0.27
N LEU A 97 13.68 19.75 -1.00
CA LEU A 97 13.03 19.98 -2.27
C LEU A 97 11.59 20.42 -2.07
N THR A 98 11.08 21.20 -3.01
CA THR A 98 9.66 21.52 -3.09
C THR A 98 8.81 20.28 -3.36
N ALA A 99 7.50 20.35 -3.11
CA ALA A 99 6.60 19.27 -3.43
C ALA A 99 6.59 18.95 -4.94
N ARG A 100 6.65 19.98 -5.77
CA ARG A 100 6.76 19.88 -7.23
C ARG A 100 8.05 19.17 -7.64
N GLU A 101 9.19 19.59 -7.11
CA GLU A 101 10.49 18.96 -7.43
C GLU A 101 10.53 17.50 -7.01
N ASN A 102 10.03 17.17 -5.80
CA ASN A 102 9.89 15.79 -5.36
C ASN A 102 9.10 14.95 -6.37
N LEU A 103 7.91 15.40 -6.74
CA LEU A 103 7.03 14.66 -7.66
C LEU A 103 7.63 14.57 -9.07
N THR A 104 8.25 15.65 -9.57
CA THR A 104 8.93 15.66 -10.87
C THR A 104 10.10 14.69 -10.91
N PHE A 105 10.89 14.64 -9.83
CA PHE A 105 12.00 13.70 -9.69
C PHE A 105 11.51 12.25 -9.80
N PHE A 106 10.50 11.86 -9.04
CA PHE A 106 9.97 10.49 -9.10
C PHE A 106 9.30 10.18 -10.44
N ALA A 107 8.58 11.13 -11.05
CA ALA A 107 8.05 10.99 -12.40
C ALA A 107 9.16 10.72 -13.43
N GLY A 108 10.30 11.40 -13.28
CA GLY A 108 11.50 11.17 -14.09
C GLY A 108 12.10 9.78 -13.90
N LEU A 109 12.17 9.27 -12.66
CA LEU A 109 12.67 7.92 -12.37
C LEU A 109 11.81 6.82 -13.04
N TYR A 110 10.49 7.05 -13.16
CA TYR A 110 9.59 6.16 -13.88
C TYR A 110 9.56 6.43 -15.41
N ALA A 111 10.43 7.31 -15.91
CA ALA A 111 10.53 7.69 -17.31
C ALA A 111 9.18 8.13 -17.93
N LEU A 112 8.36 8.85 -17.15
CA LEU A 112 7.11 9.40 -17.66
C LEU A 112 7.40 10.43 -18.76
N ARG A 113 6.55 10.47 -19.79
CA ARG A 113 6.76 11.31 -20.98
C ARG A 113 6.86 12.81 -20.64
N ASP A 114 6.07 13.26 -19.66
CA ASP A 114 6.06 14.65 -19.16
C ASP A 114 6.02 14.64 -17.63
N PRO A 115 7.21 14.60 -16.98
CA PRO A 115 7.32 14.60 -15.52
C PRO A 115 6.70 15.83 -14.85
N SER A 116 6.82 17.01 -15.49
CA SER A 116 6.28 18.26 -14.95
C SER A 116 4.75 18.26 -14.92
N ALA A 117 4.10 17.86 -16.03
CA ALA A 117 2.66 17.74 -16.07
C ALA A 117 2.15 16.61 -15.14
N ALA A 118 2.91 15.52 -14.97
CA ALA A 118 2.57 14.47 -14.00
C ALA A 118 2.62 15.01 -12.56
N ALA A 119 3.66 15.77 -12.20
CA ALA A 119 3.78 16.41 -10.90
C ALA A 119 2.65 17.40 -10.64
N GLN A 120 2.27 18.22 -11.63
CA GLN A 120 1.15 19.14 -11.48
C GLN A 120 -0.17 18.40 -11.20
N ARG A 121 -0.49 17.37 -11.99
CA ARG A 121 -1.68 16.53 -11.74
C ARG A 121 -1.66 15.86 -10.35
N ALA A 122 -0.50 15.43 -9.89
CA ALA A 122 -0.34 14.87 -8.55
C ALA A 122 -0.58 15.91 -7.45
N LEU A 123 -0.08 17.15 -7.61
CA LEU A 123 -0.35 18.25 -6.69
C LEU A 123 -1.84 18.63 -6.66
N ASP A 124 -2.51 18.62 -7.81
CA ASP A 124 -3.95 18.89 -7.90
C ASP A 124 -4.75 17.82 -7.12
N ARG A 125 -4.43 16.53 -7.30
CA ARG A 125 -5.05 15.43 -6.55
C ARG A 125 -4.75 15.47 -5.05
N ALA A 126 -3.54 15.89 -4.68
CA ALA A 126 -3.16 16.11 -3.29
C ALA A 126 -3.83 17.34 -2.64
N VAL A 127 -4.55 18.16 -3.43
CA VAL A 127 -5.09 19.48 -3.00
C VAL A 127 -3.97 20.37 -2.44
N LEU A 128 -2.84 20.40 -3.15
CA LEU A 128 -1.63 21.15 -2.78
C LEU A 128 -1.08 21.97 -3.95
N ALA A 129 -1.88 22.22 -5.00
CA ALA A 129 -1.44 23.00 -6.17
C ALA A 129 -0.87 24.38 -5.80
N GLY A 130 -1.50 25.09 -4.86
CA GLY A 130 -1.06 26.41 -4.38
C GLY A 130 0.17 26.36 -3.44
N ARG A 131 0.65 25.18 -3.08
CA ARG A 131 1.80 24.94 -2.19
C ARG A 131 2.89 24.11 -2.88
N GLY A 132 2.75 23.89 -4.20
CA GLY A 132 3.65 23.02 -4.97
C GLY A 132 5.11 23.47 -4.92
N ASP A 133 5.34 24.76 -4.78
CA ASP A 133 6.66 25.39 -4.80
C ASP A 133 7.25 25.65 -3.39
N ASP A 134 6.56 25.16 -2.34
CA ASP A 134 7.06 25.19 -0.97
C ASP A 134 7.91 23.94 -0.68
N PRO A 135 9.01 24.06 0.10
CA PRO A 135 9.79 22.92 0.57
C PRO A 135 8.94 21.95 1.40
N VAL A 136 9.06 20.64 1.12
CA VAL A 136 8.31 19.59 1.84
C VAL A 136 8.63 19.58 3.33
N GLY A 137 9.83 20.00 3.73
CA GLY A 137 10.23 20.15 5.12
C GLY A 137 9.32 21.09 5.92
N SER A 138 8.70 22.10 5.28
CA SER A 138 7.77 23.05 5.91
C SER A 138 6.34 22.52 6.03
N PHE A 139 6.03 21.36 5.44
CA PHE A 139 4.67 20.81 5.40
C PHE A 139 4.27 20.18 6.73
N SER A 140 2.96 20.25 7.04
CA SER A 140 2.37 19.43 8.10
C SER A 140 2.53 17.94 7.78
N ARG A 141 2.36 17.09 8.79
CA ARG A 141 2.41 15.64 8.57
C ARG A 141 1.41 15.17 7.52
N GLY A 142 0.16 15.65 7.59
CA GLY A 142 -0.88 15.31 6.62
C GLY A 142 -0.57 15.79 5.20
N MET A 143 0.03 16.97 5.05
CA MET A 143 0.48 17.46 3.73
C MET A 143 1.59 16.56 3.16
N ARG A 144 2.58 16.21 3.98
CA ARG A 144 3.65 15.27 3.56
C ARG A 144 3.08 13.92 3.16
N GLN A 145 2.11 13.39 3.93
CA GLN A 145 1.46 12.12 3.62
C GLN A 145 0.75 12.15 2.26
N ARG A 146 0.03 13.25 1.95
CA ARG A 146 -0.64 13.42 0.65
C ARG A 146 0.36 13.48 -0.50
N VAL A 147 1.47 14.21 -0.35
CA VAL A 147 2.54 14.22 -1.37
C VAL A 147 3.15 12.83 -1.55
N ALA A 148 3.42 12.12 -0.45
CA ALA A 148 3.99 10.77 -0.49
C ALA A 148 3.05 9.74 -1.13
N LEU A 149 1.74 9.86 -0.89
CA LEU A 149 0.73 9.06 -1.58
C LEU A 149 0.78 9.31 -3.09
N GLU A 150 0.71 10.56 -3.52
CA GLU A 150 0.74 10.89 -4.95
C GLU A 150 2.10 10.53 -5.60
N ARG A 151 3.21 10.59 -4.85
CA ARG A 151 4.50 10.04 -5.27
C ARG A 151 4.41 8.54 -5.55
N ALA A 152 3.77 7.79 -4.65
CA ALA A 152 3.59 6.34 -4.82
C ALA A 152 2.68 5.98 -5.99
N LEU A 153 1.78 6.90 -6.37
CA LEU A 153 0.78 6.71 -7.44
C LEU A 153 1.17 7.37 -8.78
N ILE A 154 2.31 8.08 -8.85
CA ILE A 154 2.63 8.97 -9.97
C ILE A 154 2.78 8.25 -11.32
N HIS A 155 3.14 6.98 -11.29
CA HIS A 155 3.36 6.10 -12.44
C HIS A 155 2.17 5.19 -12.76
N ASP A 156 1.00 5.47 -12.17
CA ASP A 156 -0.25 4.71 -12.35
C ASP A 156 -0.08 3.21 -12.09
N PRO A 157 0.28 2.83 -10.85
CA PRO A 157 0.55 1.44 -10.51
C PRO A 157 -0.70 0.57 -10.57
N ARG A 158 -0.52 -0.72 -10.91
CA ARG A 158 -1.57 -1.74 -10.86
C ARG A 158 -1.83 -2.24 -9.43
N LEU A 159 -0.77 -2.37 -8.65
CA LEU A 159 -0.80 -2.75 -7.23
C LEU A 159 -0.37 -1.59 -6.36
N VAL A 160 -1.21 -1.23 -5.40
CA VAL A 160 -0.95 -0.16 -4.43
C VAL A 160 -0.83 -0.77 -3.04
N LEU A 161 0.31 -0.58 -2.40
CA LEU A 161 0.64 -1.11 -1.08
C LEU A 161 0.81 0.05 -0.09
N LEU A 162 0.02 0.04 0.98
CA LEU A 162 -0.03 1.14 1.95
C LEU A 162 0.19 0.61 3.36
N ASP A 163 1.24 1.11 4.03
CA ASP A 163 1.55 0.73 5.40
C ASP A 163 1.20 1.86 6.37
N GLU A 164 0.16 1.65 7.17
CA GLU A 164 -0.36 2.59 8.17
C GLU A 164 -0.62 4.02 7.62
N PRO A 165 -1.31 4.16 6.48
CA PRO A 165 -1.40 5.44 5.77
C PRO A 165 -2.21 6.51 6.51
N PHE A 166 -3.04 6.14 7.48
CA PHE A 166 -3.86 7.06 8.28
C PHE A 166 -3.12 7.64 9.49
N THR A 167 -1.96 7.10 9.84
CA THR A 167 -1.28 7.44 11.09
C THR A 167 -0.92 8.92 11.18
N GLY A 168 -1.50 9.61 12.16
CA GLY A 168 -1.22 11.04 12.45
C GLY A 168 -1.80 12.01 11.44
N LEU A 169 -2.85 11.61 10.73
CA LEU A 169 -3.68 12.51 9.94
C LEU A 169 -4.76 13.15 10.81
N ASP A 170 -5.12 14.38 10.47
CA ASP A 170 -6.35 14.99 10.94
C ASP A 170 -7.55 14.43 10.13
N ASP A 171 -8.77 14.70 10.61
CA ASP A 171 -10.01 14.16 10.01
C ASP A 171 -10.15 14.55 8.53
N ALA A 172 -9.78 15.77 8.15
CA ALA A 172 -9.86 16.25 6.77
C ALA A 172 -8.87 15.50 5.85
N SER A 173 -7.64 15.28 6.32
CA SER A 173 -6.62 14.52 5.59
C SER A 173 -6.98 13.03 5.49
N ALA A 174 -7.56 12.46 6.56
CA ALA A 174 -8.04 11.08 6.56
C ALA A 174 -9.20 10.90 5.56
N ALA A 175 -10.19 11.79 5.56
CA ALA A 175 -11.29 11.77 4.59
C ALA A 175 -10.81 11.89 3.14
N ALA A 176 -9.83 12.77 2.88
CA ALA A 176 -9.24 12.92 1.55
C ALA A 176 -8.51 11.63 1.10
N LEU A 177 -7.81 10.96 2.02
CA LEU A 177 -7.18 9.68 1.74
C LEU A 177 -8.21 8.59 1.43
N VAL A 178 -9.27 8.48 2.23
CA VAL A 178 -10.37 7.52 1.98
C VAL A 178 -10.97 7.74 0.58
N ALA A 179 -11.30 8.98 0.23
CA ALA A 179 -11.82 9.31 -1.09
C ALA A 179 -10.83 8.92 -2.21
N ARG A 180 -9.54 9.13 -1.99
CA ARG A 180 -8.50 8.73 -2.96
C ARG A 180 -8.41 7.22 -3.12
N LEU A 181 -8.50 6.45 -2.04
CA LEU A 181 -8.51 4.98 -2.09
C LEU A 181 -9.75 4.44 -2.82
N GLN A 182 -10.91 5.06 -2.62
CA GLN A 182 -12.13 4.72 -3.36
C GLN A 182 -11.96 4.96 -4.87
N GLN A 183 -11.36 6.08 -5.28
CA GLN A 183 -11.05 6.35 -6.69
C GLN A 183 -10.10 5.30 -7.29
N LEU A 184 -9.08 4.85 -6.55
CA LEU A 184 -8.18 3.80 -6.99
C LEU A 184 -8.92 2.47 -7.19
N ARG A 185 -9.79 2.11 -6.24
CA ARG A 185 -10.66 0.93 -6.34
C ARG A 185 -11.56 1.00 -7.58
N GLU A 186 -12.26 2.12 -7.78
CA GLU A 186 -13.13 2.34 -8.94
C GLU A 186 -12.35 2.31 -10.27
N GLY A 187 -11.10 2.79 -10.26
CA GLY A 187 -10.17 2.70 -11.38
C GLY A 187 -9.61 1.30 -11.63
N GLY A 188 -9.99 0.31 -10.84
CA GLY A 188 -9.59 -1.08 -11.00
C GLY A 188 -8.20 -1.42 -10.46
N ALA A 189 -7.58 -0.56 -9.65
CA ALA A 189 -6.33 -0.89 -8.97
C ALA A 189 -6.54 -2.03 -7.95
N ILE A 190 -5.49 -2.83 -7.70
CA ILE A 190 -5.42 -3.76 -6.58
C ILE A 190 -4.84 -2.99 -5.40
N VAL A 191 -5.56 -2.86 -4.30
CA VAL A 191 -5.09 -2.11 -3.13
C VAL A 191 -4.93 -3.05 -1.94
N VAL A 192 -3.74 -3.05 -1.33
CA VAL A 192 -3.49 -3.75 -0.06
C VAL A 192 -3.10 -2.73 1.00
N LEU A 193 -3.90 -2.63 2.03
CA LEU A 193 -3.80 -1.65 3.10
C LEU A 193 -3.48 -2.34 4.43
N ALA A 194 -2.31 -2.08 5.01
CA ALA A 194 -2.01 -2.48 6.37
C ALA A 194 -2.37 -1.35 7.34
N THR A 195 -3.23 -1.64 8.32
CA THR A 195 -3.59 -0.67 9.35
C THR A 195 -4.02 -1.33 10.65
N HIS A 196 -3.97 -0.57 11.73
CA HIS A 196 -4.58 -0.88 13.02
C HIS A 196 -5.74 0.08 13.34
N ASP A 197 -5.97 1.09 12.49
CA ASP A 197 -7.09 2.04 12.61
C ASP A 197 -8.34 1.44 11.97
N LEU A 198 -9.14 0.78 12.83
CA LEU A 198 -10.32 0.06 12.39
C LEU A 198 -11.50 1.00 12.06
N ASP A 199 -11.53 2.20 12.63
CA ASP A 199 -12.61 3.16 12.39
C ASP A 199 -12.53 3.74 10.98
N LEU A 200 -11.33 4.11 10.55
CA LEU A 200 -11.09 4.61 9.19
C LEU A 200 -11.15 3.48 8.13
N ALA A 201 -10.89 2.24 8.56
CA ALA A 201 -11.00 1.07 7.68
C ALA A 201 -12.45 0.58 7.52
N GLU A 202 -13.34 0.88 8.48
CA GLU A 202 -14.75 0.50 8.43
C GLU A 202 -15.44 1.07 7.19
N GLY A 203 -16.12 0.22 6.42
CA GLY A 203 -16.80 0.61 5.17
C GLY A 203 -15.88 0.89 3.97
N LEU A 204 -14.55 0.89 4.18
CA LEU A 204 -13.57 1.07 3.12
C LEU A 204 -13.12 -0.27 2.52
N LEU A 205 -12.97 -1.31 3.35
CA LEU A 205 -12.41 -2.58 2.96
C LEU A 205 -13.45 -3.48 2.28
N ASP A 206 -13.08 -4.06 1.15
CA ASP A 206 -13.85 -5.13 0.49
C ASP A 206 -13.51 -6.50 1.11
N GLU A 207 -12.25 -6.65 1.57
CA GLU A 207 -11.78 -7.87 2.25
C GLU A 207 -10.87 -7.49 3.43
N ALA A 208 -10.92 -8.28 4.49
CA ALA A 208 -10.07 -8.11 5.67
C ALA A 208 -9.39 -9.44 6.05
N VAL A 209 -8.07 -9.40 6.17
CA VAL A 209 -7.23 -10.50 6.63
C VAL A 209 -6.64 -10.11 7.99
N PHE A 210 -6.99 -10.87 9.03
CA PHE A 210 -6.53 -10.61 10.39
C PHE A 210 -5.25 -11.39 10.66
N LEU A 211 -4.18 -10.67 10.96
CA LEU A 211 -2.88 -11.21 11.28
C LEU A 211 -2.61 -11.16 12.79
N ARG A 212 -2.12 -12.27 13.35
CA ARG A 212 -1.61 -12.35 14.71
C ARG A 212 -0.39 -13.28 14.75
N ASP A 213 0.70 -12.84 15.37
CA ASP A 213 1.94 -13.61 15.53
C ASP A 213 2.46 -14.19 14.19
N GLY A 214 2.32 -13.44 13.10
CA GLY A 214 2.75 -13.79 11.77
C GLY A 214 1.85 -14.79 11.03
N ARG A 215 0.65 -15.07 11.52
CA ARG A 215 -0.31 -15.99 10.90
C ARG A 215 -1.64 -15.32 10.61
N ILE A 216 -2.35 -15.80 9.60
CA ILE A 216 -3.75 -15.45 9.39
C ILE A 216 -4.58 -16.21 10.43
N VAL A 217 -5.38 -15.47 11.19
CA VAL A 217 -6.30 -16.04 12.18
C VAL A 217 -7.76 -15.96 11.73
N GLU A 218 -8.07 -15.07 10.77
CA GLU A 218 -9.40 -14.95 10.16
C GLU A 218 -9.28 -14.18 8.84
N ALA A 219 -10.19 -14.44 7.90
CA ALA A 219 -10.38 -13.65 6.69
C ALA A 219 -11.86 -13.42 6.45
N LEU A 220 -12.26 -12.18 6.19
CA LEU A 220 -13.65 -11.77 5.99
C LEU A 220 -13.80 -11.06 4.65
N ARG A 221 -14.90 -11.34 3.95
CA ARG A 221 -15.34 -10.57 2.78
C ARG A 221 -16.40 -9.58 3.21
N ARG A 222 -16.32 -8.34 2.72
CA ARG A 222 -17.23 -7.22 3.05
C ARG A 222 -17.46 -7.13 4.56
N PRO A 223 -16.39 -6.89 5.34
CA PRO A 223 -16.47 -6.90 6.79
C PRO A 223 -17.40 -5.78 7.28
N GLU A 224 -18.41 -6.16 8.06
CA GLU A 224 -19.27 -5.23 8.80
C GLU A 224 -18.92 -5.32 10.29
N GLY A 225 -18.95 -4.18 10.99
CA GLY A 225 -18.59 -4.14 12.40
C GLY A 225 -17.15 -4.56 12.66
N LEU A 226 -16.22 -4.03 11.85
CA LEU A 226 -14.81 -4.43 11.82
C LEU A 226 -14.14 -4.42 13.19
N ARG A 227 -14.50 -3.45 14.06
CA ARG A 227 -14.00 -3.37 15.42
C ARG A 227 -14.49 -4.55 16.30
N ALA A 228 -15.74 -4.97 16.15
CA ALA A 228 -16.29 -6.11 16.86
C ALA A 228 -15.66 -7.42 16.38
N ALA A 229 -15.53 -7.58 15.07
CA ALA A 229 -14.84 -8.72 14.45
C ALA A 229 -13.39 -8.82 14.94
N TYR A 230 -12.65 -7.70 14.92
CA TYR A 230 -11.27 -7.65 15.42
C TYR A 230 -11.15 -8.10 16.87
N ARG A 231 -12.00 -7.58 17.77
CA ARG A 231 -12.00 -7.97 19.19
C ARG A 231 -12.26 -9.47 19.35
N SER A 232 -13.28 -9.98 18.67
CA SER A 232 -13.62 -11.42 18.69
C SER A 232 -12.45 -12.28 18.26
N VAL A 233 -11.82 -11.93 17.13
CA VAL A 233 -10.70 -12.69 16.55
C VAL A 233 -9.46 -12.63 17.47
N MET A 234 -9.14 -11.43 18.00
CA MET A 234 -7.95 -11.23 18.82
C MET A 234 -8.08 -11.78 20.25
N SER A 235 -9.31 -12.00 20.74
CA SER A 235 -9.57 -12.61 22.07
C SER A 235 -9.52 -14.14 22.07
N ARG A 236 -9.51 -14.78 20.92
CA ARG A 236 -9.41 -16.26 20.84
C ARG A 236 -8.11 -16.76 21.47
N PRO A 237 -8.12 -17.91 22.17
CA PRO A 237 -6.90 -18.52 22.68
C PRO A 237 -5.85 -18.67 21.59
N ARG A 238 -4.57 -18.67 21.98
CA ARG A 238 -3.46 -19.03 21.07
C ARG A 238 -3.41 -20.55 20.97
N ASP A 239 -3.55 -21.07 19.76
CA ASP A 239 -3.30 -22.49 19.47
C ASP A 239 -1.79 -22.75 19.42
#